data_0463052db3c9ad7fa00b74aa504531c3
#
_entry.id   0463052db3c9ad7fa00b74aa504531c3
#
_cell.length_a   1.000
_cell.length_b   1.000
_cell.length_c   1.000
_cell.angle_alpha   90.00
_cell.angle_beta   90.00
_cell.angle_gamma   90.00
#
_symmetry.space_group_name_H-M   'P 1'
#
loop_
_entity.id
_entity.type
_entity.pdbx_description
1 polymer ?
#
loop_
_entity_poly.entity_id
_entity_poly.type
_entity_poly.pdbx_seq_one_letter_code
_entity_poly.pdbx_strand_id
1 'polypeptide(L)'
;VTPKKLPQEAHVVTSKPSSSLPLSGRRILVTRAEHQAGRLSQFLASLGAEPVEVPAIRILPPDTYEPLDHALRTLSSYDWIILTSANTVNAMLSRIEQLGMVSPASQTGQAIYGPMPKIAAVGPSTAKAAARVRWNIDLMPDKYVAESLLEALGDKLRGQRVLLARSSRSRDVIPDALREQGVHLDVVEAYRTEIPEESLAQIRTLFGDGTPHGLAAATFTSSSTVDNFFKLMRASGLAFVPSTLPAISIGPITSKTLRDHQWEPSAEADPHSVDGLVDAVVRTLNH
;
A
#
# COMPACT_ATOMS: atom_id res chain seq x y z
N VAL A 1 38.99 -46.60 62.05
CA VAL A 1 38.48 -45.25 61.82
C VAL A 1 38.04 -45.20 60.35
N THR A 2 36.76 -45.31 60.14
CA THR A 2 36.11 -45.32 58.75
C THR A 2 35.68 -43.90 58.36
N PRO A 3 35.95 -43.40 57.20
CA PRO A 3 35.47 -42.08 56.79
C PRO A 3 34.00 -42.12 56.25
N LYS A 4 33.22 -41.20 56.77
CA LYS A 4 31.81 -41.03 56.59
C LYS A 4 31.58 -40.35 55.14
N LYS A 5 30.84 -41.04 54.31
CA LYS A 5 30.47 -40.57 52.99
C LYS A 5 29.35 -39.49 53.05
N LEU A 6 29.60 -38.27 52.57
CA LEU A 6 28.61 -37.20 52.43
C LEU A 6 27.67 -37.47 51.27
N PRO A 7 26.39 -37.11 51.33
CA PRO A 7 25.47 -37.26 50.22
C PRO A 7 25.71 -36.16 49.17
N GLN A 8 25.78 -36.55 47.89
CA GLN A 8 25.75 -35.65 46.73
C GLN A 8 24.34 -35.07 46.58
N GLU A 9 24.23 -33.77 46.73
CA GLU A 9 23.03 -33.04 46.36
C GLU A 9 22.89 -33.04 44.82
N ALA A 10 21.79 -33.61 44.33
CA ALA A 10 21.40 -33.57 42.95
C ALA A 10 20.91 -32.14 42.59
N HIS A 11 21.70 -31.40 41.81
CA HIS A 11 21.26 -30.17 41.18
C HIS A 11 20.13 -30.50 40.18
N VAL A 12 18.89 -30.22 40.59
CA VAL A 12 17.77 -30.15 39.69
C VAL A 12 17.95 -28.88 38.83
N VAL A 13 18.43 -29.08 37.62
CA VAL A 13 18.43 -28.02 36.60
C VAL A 13 16.97 -27.81 36.19
N THR A 14 16.30 -26.85 36.82
CA THR A 14 15.02 -26.34 36.32
C THR A 14 15.26 -25.61 35.01
N SER A 15 15.01 -26.28 33.90
CA SER A 15 14.91 -25.64 32.59
C SER A 15 13.84 -24.57 32.67
N LYS A 16 14.24 -23.28 32.53
CA LYS A 16 13.30 -22.19 32.30
C LYS A 16 12.41 -22.58 31.11
N PRO A 17 11.09 -22.33 31.17
CA PRO A 17 10.25 -22.53 30.03
C PRO A 17 10.78 -21.65 28.89
N SER A 18 11.09 -22.25 27.76
CA SER A 18 11.38 -21.58 26.52
C SER A 18 10.17 -20.69 26.19
N SER A 19 10.29 -19.37 26.40
CA SER A 19 9.25 -18.43 26.02
C SER A 19 9.14 -18.48 24.50
N SER A 20 8.13 -19.20 24.00
CA SER A 20 7.81 -19.18 22.59
C SER A 20 7.54 -17.74 22.15
N LEU A 21 8.01 -17.36 20.96
CA LEU A 21 7.76 -16.04 20.41
C LEU A 21 6.23 -15.79 20.32
N PRO A 22 5.77 -14.54 20.50
CA PRO A 22 4.33 -14.23 20.68
C PRO A 22 3.43 -14.67 19.53
N LEU A 23 3.97 -14.86 18.33
CA LEU A 23 3.24 -15.30 17.16
C LEU A 23 3.68 -16.68 16.62
N SER A 24 4.36 -17.49 17.45
CA SER A 24 4.89 -18.81 17.05
C SER A 24 3.82 -19.68 16.38
N GLY A 25 4.07 -20.11 15.14
CA GLY A 25 3.18 -20.97 14.36
C GLY A 25 1.91 -20.30 13.85
N ARG A 26 1.75 -18.99 14.00
CA ARG A 26 0.61 -18.25 13.48
C ARG A 26 0.86 -17.83 12.02
N ARG A 27 -0.01 -18.23 11.11
CA ARG A 27 0.03 -17.80 9.70
C ARG A 27 -0.79 -16.53 9.52
N ILE A 28 -0.13 -15.47 9.04
CA ILE A 28 -0.74 -14.13 8.91
C ILE A 28 -0.78 -13.74 7.45
N LEU A 29 -1.98 -13.48 6.93
CA LEU A 29 -2.18 -13.02 5.56
C LEU A 29 -1.67 -11.57 5.40
N VAL A 30 -0.79 -11.36 4.42
CA VAL A 30 -0.24 -10.06 4.03
C VAL A 30 -0.63 -9.78 2.59
N THR A 31 -1.55 -8.81 2.38
CA THR A 31 -2.17 -8.53 1.06
C THR A 31 -1.49 -7.42 0.28
N ARG A 32 -0.30 -6.98 0.72
CA ARG A 32 0.45 -5.89 0.10
C ARG A 32 1.04 -6.28 -1.25
N ALA A 33 1.24 -5.26 -2.13
CA ALA A 33 2.03 -5.46 -3.34
C ALA A 33 3.45 -5.96 -2.98
N GLU A 34 3.98 -6.86 -3.77
CA GLU A 34 5.22 -7.62 -3.55
C GLU A 34 6.39 -6.75 -3.02
N HIS A 35 6.68 -5.63 -3.70
CA HIS A 35 7.77 -4.71 -3.31
C HIS A 35 7.53 -3.93 -2.01
N GLN A 36 6.35 -4.02 -1.40
CA GLN A 36 5.96 -3.30 -0.18
C GLN A 36 5.73 -4.22 1.02
N ALA A 37 5.64 -5.53 0.81
CA ALA A 37 5.34 -6.51 1.85
C ALA A 37 6.52 -6.72 2.82
N GLY A 38 7.75 -6.64 2.32
CA GLY A 38 8.95 -7.11 3.01
C GLY A 38 9.12 -6.64 4.46
N ARG A 39 8.92 -5.34 4.76
CA ARG A 39 9.08 -4.86 6.16
C ARG A 39 8.04 -5.45 7.10
N LEU A 40 6.77 -5.53 6.71
CA LEU A 40 5.72 -6.09 7.55
C LEU A 40 5.94 -7.59 7.77
N SER A 41 6.25 -8.32 6.69
CA SER A 41 6.54 -9.76 6.76
C SER A 41 7.76 -10.06 7.64
N GLN A 42 8.84 -9.29 7.52
CA GLN A 42 10.02 -9.43 8.37
C GLN A 42 9.70 -9.21 9.86
N PHE A 43 8.91 -8.19 10.18
CA PHE A 43 8.48 -7.94 11.56
C PHE A 43 7.65 -9.08 12.12
N LEU A 44 6.63 -9.54 11.37
CA LEU A 44 5.80 -10.68 11.79
C LEU A 44 6.65 -11.94 11.99
N ALA A 45 7.57 -12.21 11.05
CA ALA A 45 8.48 -13.36 11.14
C ALA A 45 9.42 -13.27 12.36
N SER A 46 9.92 -12.08 12.70
CA SER A 46 10.77 -11.88 13.88
C SER A 46 10.06 -12.20 15.21
N LEU A 47 8.72 -12.17 15.21
CA LEU A 47 7.87 -12.55 16.33
C LEU A 47 7.37 -14.01 16.26
N GLY A 48 7.89 -14.80 15.31
CA GLY A 48 7.59 -16.22 15.15
C GLY A 48 6.38 -16.53 14.26
N ALA A 49 5.77 -15.53 13.63
CA ALA A 49 4.72 -15.77 12.66
C ALA A 49 5.26 -16.34 11.34
N GLU A 50 4.38 -16.97 10.59
CA GLU A 50 4.57 -17.32 9.18
C GLU A 50 3.76 -16.34 8.31
N PRO A 51 4.38 -15.31 7.70
CA PRO A 51 3.70 -14.42 6.80
C PRO A 51 3.30 -15.15 5.52
N VAL A 52 2.02 -15.10 5.18
CA VAL A 52 1.47 -15.63 3.93
C VAL A 52 1.26 -14.45 2.98
N GLU A 53 2.23 -14.18 2.13
CA GLU A 53 2.18 -13.09 1.19
C GLU A 53 1.32 -13.46 -0.01
N VAL A 54 0.22 -12.72 -0.20
CA VAL A 54 -0.67 -12.85 -1.36
C VAL A 54 -0.85 -11.46 -1.96
N PRO A 55 0.04 -11.06 -2.88
CA PRO A 55 -0.02 -9.74 -3.49
C PRO A 55 -1.29 -9.60 -4.33
N ALA A 56 -2.21 -8.74 -3.89
CA ALA A 56 -3.48 -8.53 -4.59
C ALA A 56 -3.31 -7.81 -5.93
N ILE A 57 -2.19 -7.12 -6.11
CA ILE A 57 -1.80 -6.46 -7.37
C ILE A 57 -0.28 -6.55 -7.56
N ARG A 58 0.12 -6.59 -8.84
CA ARG A 58 1.49 -6.35 -9.30
C ARG A 58 1.53 -5.03 -10.07
N ILE A 59 2.52 -4.21 -9.79
CA ILE A 59 2.79 -2.97 -10.53
C ILE A 59 3.74 -3.32 -11.68
N LEU A 60 3.33 -2.98 -12.89
CA LEU A 60 4.09 -3.22 -14.11
C LEU A 60 4.42 -1.90 -14.80
N PRO A 61 5.47 -1.87 -15.62
CA PRO A 61 5.70 -0.78 -16.56
C PRO A 61 4.48 -0.52 -17.45
N PRO A 62 4.31 0.71 -17.97
CA PRO A 62 3.35 0.97 -19.04
C PRO A 62 3.73 0.19 -20.32
N ASP A 63 2.81 0.05 -21.26
CA ASP A 63 3.11 -0.62 -22.55
C ASP A 63 4.21 0.11 -23.32
N THR A 64 4.25 1.43 -23.22
CA THR A 64 5.32 2.29 -23.71
C THR A 64 5.57 3.43 -22.75
N TYR A 65 6.82 3.79 -22.57
CA TYR A 65 7.22 4.95 -21.78
C TYR A 65 7.20 6.26 -22.56
N GLU A 66 7.03 6.23 -23.89
CA GLU A 66 7.18 7.40 -24.74
C GLU A 66 6.32 8.61 -24.31
N PRO A 67 5.01 8.45 -24.02
CA PRO A 67 4.19 9.57 -23.55
C PRO A 67 4.64 10.11 -22.19
N LEU A 68 5.01 9.22 -21.27
CA LEU A 68 5.50 9.61 -19.95
C LEU A 68 6.85 10.31 -20.06
N ASP A 69 7.77 9.80 -20.88
CA ASP A 69 9.08 10.40 -21.11
C ASP A 69 8.98 11.80 -21.71
N HIS A 70 8.09 11.99 -22.67
CA HIS A 70 7.83 13.29 -23.25
C HIS A 70 7.30 14.26 -22.19
N ALA A 71 6.31 13.86 -21.40
CA ALA A 71 5.74 14.68 -20.35
C ALA A 71 6.79 15.05 -19.27
N LEU A 72 7.65 14.09 -18.87
CA LEU A 72 8.70 14.35 -17.90
C LEU A 72 9.77 15.33 -18.42
N ARG A 73 10.18 15.20 -19.69
CA ARG A 73 11.15 16.12 -20.31
C ARG A 73 10.62 17.54 -20.49
N THR A 74 9.30 17.68 -20.63
CA THR A 74 8.60 18.96 -20.80
C THR A 74 7.85 19.39 -19.53
N LEU A 75 8.21 18.88 -18.37
CA LEU A 75 7.47 19.04 -17.11
C LEU A 75 7.21 20.50 -16.75
N SER A 76 8.20 21.38 -16.97
CA SER A 76 8.09 22.83 -16.71
C SER A 76 7.10 23.56 -17.63
N SER A 77 6.60 22.93 -18.68
CA SER A 77 5.58 23.49 -19.58
C SER A 77 4.14 23.27 -19.09
N TYR A 78 3.95 22.48 -18.04
CA TYR A 78 2.67 22.31 -17.39
C TYR A 78 2.47 23.33 -16.27
N ASP A 79 1.23 23.74 -16.08
CA ASP A 79 0.83 24.58 -14.95
C ASP A 79 0.51 23.73 -13.72
N TRP A 80 -0.05 22.52 -13.98
CA TRP A 80 -0.46 21.59 -12.94
C TRP A 80 -0.10 20.14 -13.27
N ILE A 81 0.18 19.39 -12.21
CA ILE A 81 0.24 17.91 -12.21
C ILE A 81 -0.84 17.38 -11.29
N ILE A 82 -1.64 16.43 -11.76
CA ILE A 82 -2.59 15.69 -10.93
C ILE A 82 -2.06 14.30 -10.66
N LEU A 83 -1.91 13.97 -9.38
CA LEU A 83 -1.41 12.70 -8.88
C LEU A 83 -2.53 11.94 -8.17
N THR A 84 -2.95 10.81 -8.72
CA THR A 84 -4.09 10.04 -8.21
C THR A 84 -3.70 8.95 -7.21
N SER A 85 -2.42 8.56 -7.15
CA SER A 85 -1.95 7.50 -6.24
C SER A 85 -0.47 7.65 -5.88
N ALA A 86 -0.07 7.05 -4.75
CA ALA A 86 1.34 6.93 -4.37
C ALA A 86 2.16 6.13 -5.39
N ASN A 87 1.55 5.14 -6.06
CA ASN A 87 2.21 4.37 -7.11
C ASN A 87 2.55 5.22 -8.33
N THR A 88 1.70 6.21 -8.67
CA THR A 88 2.01 7.19 -9.73
C THR A 88 3.27 7.98 -9.40
N VAL A 89 3.37 8.49 -8.17
CA VAL A 89 4.57 9.21 -7.70
C VAL A 89 5.81 8.34 -7.84
N ASN A 90 5.75 7.11 -7.32
CA ASN A 90 6.87 6.18 -7.37
C ASN A 90 7.28 5.83 -8.81
N ALA A 91 6.30 5.60 -9.70
CA ALA A 91 6.56 5.28 -11.11
C ALA A 91 7.22 6.45 -11.85
N MET A 92 6.72 7.67 -11.64
CA MET A 92 7.33 8.88 -12.21
C MET A 92 8.76 9.06 -11.73
N LEU A 93 9.02 8.90 -10.44
CA LEU A 93 10.36 9.02 -9.86
C LEU A 93 11.32 7.99 -10.42
N SER A 94 10.92 6.72 -10.41
CA SER A 94 11.74 5.65 -10.98
C SER A 94 12.07 5.93 -12.45
N ARG A 95 11.12 6.50 -13.20
CA ARG A 95 11.36 6.86 -14.60
C ARG A 95 12.29 8.05 -14.75
N ILE A 96 12.14 9.08 -13.92
CA ILE A 96 13.04 10.24 -13.85
C ILE A 96 14.49 9.78 -13.59
N GLU A 97 14.70 8.85 -12.64
CA GLU A 97 16.01 8.27 -12.34
C GLU A 97 16.57 7.50 -13.53
N GLN A 98 15.76 6.64 -14.18
CA GLN A 98 16.17 5.89 -15.37
C GLN A 98 16.56 6.76 -16.55
N LEU A 99 15.92 7.95 -16.70
CA LEU A 99 16.23 8.92 -17.73
C LEU A 99 17.48 9.77 -17.41
N GLY A 100 18.11 9.56 -16.24
CA GLY A 100 19.23 10.38 -15.78
C GLY A 100 18.84 11.82 -15.44
N MET A 101 17.53 12.10 -15.32
CA MET A 101 17.00 13.39 -14.87
C MET A 101 17.11 13.42 -13.35
N VAL A 102 17.96 14.28 -12.81
CA VAL A 102 18.19 14.33 -11.36
C VAL A 102 16.93 14.82 -10.66
N SER A 103 16.44 14.05 -9.69
CA SER A 103 15.34 14.46 -8.82
C SER A 103 15.70 15.73 -8.04
N PRO A 104 14.74 16.64 -7.75
CA PRO A 104 14.96 17.77 -6.81
C PRO A 104 15.44 17.32 -5.42
N ALA A 105 15.28 16.04 -5.08
CA ALA A 105 15.81 15.43 -3.87
C ALA A 105 17.32 15.13 -3.93
N SER A 106 17.99 15.31 -5.06
CA SER A 106 19.44 15.15 -5.13
C SER A 106 20.13 16.19 -4.26
N GLN A 107 21.23 15.80 -3.62
CA GLN A 107 21.97 16.67 -2.69
C GLN A 107 22.50 17.96 -3.32
N THR A 108 22.52 18.07 -4.65
CA THR A 108 23.01 19.25 -5.38
C THR A 108 21.93 20.32 -5.64
N GLY A 109 20.65 20.04 -5.35
CA GLY A 109 19.57 21.04 -5.44
C GLY A 109 19.24 21.57 -6.84
N GLN A 110 19.91 21.10 -7.88
CA GLN A 110 19.63 21.50 -9.26
C GLN A 110 18.53 20.62 -9.87
N ALA A 111 17.34 21.20 -10.02
CA ALA A 111 16.27 20.57 -10.79
C ALA A 111 16.59 20.69 -12.28
N ILE A 112 16.72 19.56 -12.97
CA ILE A 112 16.98 19.54 -14.41
C ILE A 112 15.74 19.97 -15.22
N TYR A 113 14.56 20.03 -14.60
CA TYR A 113 13.30 20.29 -15.32
C TYR A 113 12.74 21.70 -15.13
N GLY A 114 13.52 22.64 -14.63
CA GLY A 114 13.01 24.00 -14.40
C GLY A 114 12.05 24.10 -13.20
N PRO A 115 11.20 25.14 -13.16
CA PRO A 115 10.21 25.29 -12.11
C PRO A 115 9.19 24.14 -12.13
N MET A 116 8.89 23.58 -10.94
CA MET A 116 7.87 22.55 -10.81
C MET A 116 6.48 23.15 -11.02
N PRO A 117 5.59 22.46 -11.78
CA PRO A 117 4.17 22.79 -11.81
C PRO A 117 3.54 22.70 -10.42
N LYS A 118 2.37 23.32 -10.23
CA LYS A 118 1.54 23.07 -9.06
C LYS A 118 1.09 21.61 -9.02
N ILE A 119 0.99 21.04 -7.83
CA ILE A 119 0.65 19.62 -7.68
C ILE A 119 -0.64 19.46 -6.90
N ALA A 120 -1.60 18.76 -7.51
CA ALA A 120 -2.82 18.31 -6.86
C ALA A 120 -2.75 16.81 -6.57
N ALA A 121 -3.02 16.41 -5.33
CA ALA A 121 -3.04 14.99 -4.92
C ALA A 121 -4.45 14.59 -4.45
N VAL A 122 -4.93 13.42 -4.87
CA VAL A 122 -6.26 12.94 -4.46
C VAL A 122 -6.33 12.64 -2.96
N GLY A 123 -5.23 12.18 -2.35
CA GLY A 123 -5.28 11.79 -0.94
C GLY A 123 -3.94 11.74 -0.22
N PRO A 124 -3.98 11.52 1.11
CA PRO A 124 -2.82 11.66 2.00
C PRO A 124 -1.68 10.66 1.71
N SER A 125 -1.97 9.45 1.23
CA SER A 125 -0.94 8.50 0.84
C SER A 125 -0.12 9.00 -0.36
N THR A 126 -0.78 9.66 -1.31
CA THR A 126 -0.14 10.29 -2.47
C THR A 126 0.67 11.51 -2.04
N ALA A 127 0.11 12.35 -1.18
CA ALA A 127 0.81 13.50 -0.60
C ALA A 127 2.06 13.07 0.19
N LYS A 128 1.96 12.02 0.99
CA LYS A 128 3.10 11.46 1.73
C LYS A 128 4.19 10.91 0.81
N ALA A 129 3.81 10.28 -0.31
CA ALA A 129 4.78 9.81 -1.30
C ALA A 129 5.50 10.99 -1.99
N ALA A 130 4.75 12.02 -2.39
CA ALA A 130 5.28 13.25 -2.98
C ALA A 130 6.23 13.98 -2.02
N ALA A 131 5.88 14.11 -0.74
CA ALA A 131 6.69 14.79 0.27
C ALA A 131 8.07 14.11 0.48
N ARG A 132 8.17 12.79 0.34
CA ARG A 132 9.44 12.05 0.46
C ARG A 132 10.47 12.50 -0.57
N VAL A 133 10.02 13.04 -1.69
CA VAL A 133 10.83 13.50 -2.81
C VAL A 133 10.76 15.02 -2.98
N ARG A 134 10.32 15.70 -1.94
CA ARG A 134 10.20 17.17 -1.86
C ARG A 134 9.28 17.78 -2.91
N TRP A 135 8.30 17.03 -3.39
CA TRP A 135 7.21 17.56 -4.20
C TRP A 135 6.13 18.12 -3.28
N ASN A 136 5.99 19.44 -3.30
CA ASN A 136 5.01 20.13 -2.48
C ASN A 136 3.61 19.95 -3.09
N ILE A 137 2.63 19.61 -2.26
CA ILE A 137 1.25 19.51 -2.68
C ILE A 137 0.59 20.87 -2.48
N ASP A 138 0.11 21.47 -3.58
CA ASP A 138 -0.58 22.75 -3.58
C ASP A 138 -2.08 22.61 -3.32
N LEU A 139 -2.65 21.43 -3.64
CA LEU A 139 -4.07 21.16 -3.43
C LEU A 139 -4.32 19.68 -3.09
N MET A 140 -5.10 19.45 -2.06
CA MET A 140 -5.66 18.15 -1.70
C MET A 140 -7.09 18.36 -1.20
N PRO A 141 -8.07 17.57 -1.65
CA PRO A 141 -9.47 17.72 -1.21
C PRO A 141 -9.67 17.17 0.19
N ASP A 142 -10.77 17.59 0.85
CA ASP A 142 -11.15 17.08 2.18
C ASP A 142 -11.61 15.62 2.12
N LYS A 143 -12.29 15.23 1.05
CA LYS A 143 -12.66 13.85 0.75
C LYS A 143 -11.74 13.33 -0.35
N TYR A 144 -11.13 12.18 -0.10
CA TYR A 144 -10.05 11.62 -0.94
C TYR A 144 -10.60 10.83 -2.14
N VAL A 145 -11.47 11.48 -2.93
CA VAL A 145 -12.10 10.93 -4.13
C VAL A 145 -11.95 11.89 -5.31
N ALA A 146 -12.09 11.35 -6.52
CA ALA A 146 -11.91 12.13 -7.76
C ALA A 146 -12.85 13.32 -7.87
N GLU A 147 -14.10 13.12 -7.48
CA GLU A 147 -15.16 14.13 -7.53
C GLU A 147 -14.85 15.32 -6.62
N SER A 148 -14.38 15.06 -5.40
CA SER A 148 -13.98 16.13 -4.47
C SER A 148 -12.71 16.84 -4.90
N LEU A 149 -11.79 16.16 -5.60
CA LEU A 149 -10.63 16.83 -6.20
C LEU A 149 -11.06 17.80 -7.29
N LEU A 150 -11.99 17.39 -8.17
CA LEU A 150 -12.54 18.25 -9.21
C LEU A 150 -13.26 19.46 -8.64
N GLU A 151 -14.07 19.28 -7.57
CA GLU A 151 -14.74 20.35 -6.86
C GLU A 151 -13.72 21.35 -6.25
N ALA A 152 -12.67 20.87 -5.59
CA ALA A 152 -11.62 21.70 -4.99
C ALA A 152 -10.79 22.45 -6.04
N LEU A 153 -10.58 21.87 -7.22
CA LEU A 153 -9.90 22.48 -8.35
C LEU A 153 -10.80 23.58 -8.98
N GLY A 154 -12.11 23.32 -9.13
CA GLY A 154 -13.05 24.25 -9.73
C GLY A 154 -12.54 24.84 -11.06
N ASP A 155 -12.69 26.13 -11.24
CA ASP A 155 -12.25 26.85 -12.46
C ASP A 155 -10.73 27.15 -12.53
N LYS A 156 -9.94 26.71 -11.54
CA LYS A 156 -8.50 27.05 -11.47
C LYS A 156 -7.69 26.48 -12.63
N LEU A 157 -8.21 25.43 -13.29
CA LEU A 157 -7.54 24.76 -14.39
C LEU A 157 -7.97 25.23 -15.78
N ARG A 158 -8.98 26.11 -15.86
CA ARG A 158 -9.47 26.61 -17.18
C ARG A 158 -8.34 27.27 -17.96
N GLY A 159 -8.11 26.81 -19.19
CA GLY A 159 -7.04 27.30 -20.07
C GLY A 159 -5.63 26.94 -19.61
N GLN A 160 -5.49 26.16 -18.54
CA GLN A 160 -4.20 25.70 -18.04
C GLN A 160 -3.76 24.42 -18.76
N ARG A 161 -2.45 24.18 -18.80
CA ARG A 161 -1.87 22.93 -19.28
C ARG A 161 -1.64 21.98 -18.09
N VAL A 162 -2.32 20.84 -18.11
CA VAL A 162 -2.40 19.90 -17.00
C VAL A 162 -1.85 18.55 -17.42
N LEU A 163 -0.94 18.00 -16.61
CA LEU A 163 -0.50 16.62 -16.71
C LEU A 163 -1.28 15.76 -15.71
N LEU A 164 -2.00 14.76 -16.20
CA LEU A 164 -2.59 13.71 -15.37
C LEU A 164 -1.81 12.42 -15.58
N ALA A 165 -0.94 12.09 -14.64
CA ALA A 165 -0.25 10.82 -14.62
C ALA A 165 -1.03 9.79 -13.78
N ARG A 166 -1.30 8.60 -14.35
CA ARG A 166 -2.19 7.62 -13.72
C ARG A 166 -1.86 6.17 -14.10
N SER A 167 -2.58 5.21 -13.51
CA SER A 167 -2.61 3.83 -13.99
C SER A 167 -3.49 3.69 -15.24
N SER A 168 -3.16 2.75 -16.13
CA SER A 168 -3.96 2.41 -17.33
C SER A 168 -5.42 2.05 -17.02
N ARG A 169 -5.68 1.40 -15.87
CA ARG A 169 -7.02 0.94 -15.46
C ARG A 169 -7.73 1.90 -14.50
N SER A 170 -7.41 3.18 -14.53
CA SER A 170 -8.11 4.18 -13.73
C SER A 170 -9.43 4.58 -14.38
N ARG A 171 -10.42 4.97 -13.56
CA ARG A 171 -11.70 5.53 -14.06
C ARG A 171 -11.47 6.87 -14.77
N ASP A 172 -12.26 7.18 -15.80
CA ASP A 172 -12.11 8.39 -16.60
C ASP A 172 -12.82 9.64 -16.04
N VAL A 173 -13.30 9.59 -14.79
CA VAL A 173 -14.00 10.70 -14.14
C VAL A 173 -13.21 12.01 -14.18
N ILE A 174 -11.91 11.99 -13.85
CA ILE A 174 -11.08 13.20 -13.88
C ILE A 174 -10.81 13.67 -15.32
N PRO A 175 -10.33 12.82 -16.25
CA PRO A 175 -10.08 13.26 -17.62
C PRO A 175 -11.30 13.83 -18.30
N ASP A 176 -12.46 13.20 -18.15
CA ASP A 176 -13.68 13.62 -18.84
C ASP A 176 -14.16 14.98 -18.31
N ALA A 177 -14.23 15.16 -17.00
CA ALA A 177 -14.61 16.43 -16.40
C ALA A 177 -13.65 17.59 -16.77
N LEU A 178 -12.34 17.34 -16.82
CA LEU A 178 -11.36 18.37 -17.16
C LEU A 178 -11.44 18.75 -18.66
N ARG A 179 -11.70 17.79 -19.55
CA ARG A 179 -11.92 18.07 -20.98
C ARG A 179 -13.17 18.92 -21.20
N GLU A 180 -14.26 18.63 -20.50
CA GLU A 180 -15.50 19.42 -20.53
C GLU A 180 -15.29 20.86 -20.06
N GLN A 181 -14.36 21.09 -19.13
CA GLN A 181 -13.98 22.43 -18.65
C GLN A 181 -13.03 23.20 -19.57
N GLY A 182 -12.62 22.62 -20.71
CA GLY A 182 -11.69 23.26 -21.66
C GLY A 182 -10.25 23.34 -21.16
N VAL A 183 -9.81 22.35 -20.38
CA VAL A 183 -8.44 22.21 -19.89
C VAL A 183 -7.56 21.57 -20.98
N HIS A 184 -6.34 22.09 -21.18
CA HIS A 184 -5.34 21.44 -22.04
C HIS A 184 -4.72 20.26 -21.29
N LEU A 185 -5.32 19.07 -21.43
CA LEU A 185 -5.04 17.90 -20.62
C LEU A 185 -4.21 16.87 -21.37
N ASP A 186 -3.00 16.60 -20.87
CA ASP A 186 -2.20 15.44 -21.23
C ASP A 186 -2.42 14.33 -20.20
N VAL A 187 -2.93 13.17 -20.64
CA VAL A 187 -3.12 11.98 -19.80
C VAL A 187 -2.06 10.97 -20.17
N VAL A 188 -1.21 10.61 -19.19
CA VAL A 188 -0.14 9.64 -19.42
C VAL A 188 -0.25 8.44 -18.49
N GLU A 189 0.02 7.28 -19.05
CA GLU A 189 0.14 6.06 -18.28
C GLU A 189 1.51 5.99 -17.61
N ALA A 190 1.53 6.05 -16.28
CA ALA A 190 2.76 5.95 -15.51
C ALA A 190 3.10 4.50 -15.15
N TYR A 191 2.09 3.65 -14.99
CA TYR A 191 2.24 2.23 -14.64
C TYR A 191 0.94 1.46 -14.96
N ARG A 192 1.05 0.14 -14.98
CA ARG A 192 -0.10 -0.78 -15.05
C ARG A 192 -0.22 -1.59 -13.78
N THR A 193 -1.43 -2.09 -13.52
CA THR A 193 -1.68 -3.05 -12.47
C THR A 193 -2.30 -4.31 -13.05
N GLU A 194 -1.84 -5.45 -12.60
CA GLU A 194 -2.48 -6.74 -12.86
C GLU A 194 -2.69 -7.52 -11.58
N ILE A 195 -3.56 -8.50 -11.61
CA ILE A 195 -3.69 -9.49 -10.55
C ILE A 195 -2.76 -10.64 -10.92
N PRO A 196 -1.77 -11.00 -10.07
CA PRO A 196 -0.87 -12.11 -10.38
C PRO A 196 -1.63 -13.43 -10.43
N GLU A 197 -1.35 -14.28 -11.42
CA GLU A 197 -1.99 -15.61 -11.54
C GLU A 197 -1.72 -16.51 -10.34
N GLU A 198 -0.51 -16.44 -9.81
CA GLU A 198 -0.12 -17.15 -8.59
C GLU A 198 -0.96 -16.76 -7.39
N SER A 199 -1.35 -15.49 -7.28
CA SER A 199 -2.22 -15.01 -6.21
C SER A 199 -3.64 -15.52 -6.35
N LEU A 200 -4.15 -15.69 -7.58
CA LEU A 200 -5.44 -16.33 -7.83
C LEU A 200 -5.45 -17.79 -7.32
N ALA A 201 -4.39 -18.55 -7.61
CA ALA A 201 -4.25 -19.91 -7.14
C ALA A 201 -4.12 -20.00 -5.61
N GLN A 202 -3.30 -19.12 -5.02
CA GLN A 202 -3.12 -19.04 -3.57
C GLN A 202 -4.43 -18.72 -2.84
N ILE A 203 -5.20 -17.74 -3.32
CA ILE A 203 -6.49 -17.37 -2.73
C ILE A 203 -7.49 -18.54 -2.80
N ARG A 204 -7.55 -19.28 -3.91
CA ARG A 204 -8.38 -20.47 -4.01
C ARG A 204 -7.97 -21.55 -3.00
N THR A 205 -6.67 -21.74 -2.78
CA THR A 205 -6.17 -22.68 -1.76
C THR A 205 -6.52 -22.22 -0.34
N LEU A 206 -6.42 -20.92 -0.07
CA LEU A 206 -6.65 -20.37 1.26
C LEU A 206 -8.12 -20.23 1.63
N PHE A 207 -9.02 -20.07 0.64
CA PHE A 207 -10.42 -19.72 0.87
C PHE A 207 -11.45 -20.51 0.03
N GLY A 208 -11.01 -21.51 -0.73
CA GLY A 208 -11.80 -22.15 -1.79
C GLY A 208 -13.10 -22.84 -1.33
N ASP A 209 -13.18 -23.29 -0.09
CA ASP A 209 -14.37 -23.88 0.51
C ASP A 209 -15.20 -22.88 1.37
N GLY A 210 -14.85 -21.60 1.32
CA GLY A 210 -15.52 -20.56 2.10
C GLY A 210 -14.93 -20.34 3.50
N THR A 211 -13.89 -21.09 3.87
CA THR A 211 -13.20 -20.94 5.18
C THR A 211 -11.75 -20.53 5.00
N PRO A 212 -11.18 -19.71 5.92
CA PRO A 212 -9.76 -19.36 5.86
C PRO A 212 -8.89 -20.51 6.38
N HIS A 213 -8.26 -21.25 5.45
CA HIS A 213 -7.43 -22.41 5.81
C HIS A 213 -6.13 -22.02 6.50
N GLY A 214 -6.02 -22.37 7.78
CA GLY A 214 -4.80 -22.24 8.56
C GLY A 214 -4.30 -20.79 8.74
N LEU A 215 -5.11 -19.79 8.44
CA LEU A 215 -4.80 -18.39 8.69
C LEU A 215 -5.30 -17.99 10.08
N ALA A 216 -4.46 -17.25 10.83
CA ALA A 216 -4.80 -16.70 12.14
C ALA A 216 -5.34 -15.27 12.06
N ALA A 217 -4.87 -14.48 11.09
CA ALA A 217 -5.34 -13.11 10.86
C ALA A 217 -5.02 -12.63 9.43
N ALA A 218 -5.67 -11.54 9.01
CA ALA A 218 -5.35 -10.80 7.78
C ALA A 218 -4.97 -9.36 8.14
N THR A 219 -3.95 -8.81 7.47
CA THR A 219 -3.48 -7.44 7.71
C THR A 219 -3.70 -6.55 6.49
N PHE A 220 -4.17 -5.31 6.76
CA PHE A 220 -4.48 -4.32 5.73
C PHE A 220 -3.80 -2.98 6.03
N THR A 221 -2.93 -2.55 5.13
CA THR A 221 -2.08 -1.35 5.30
C THR A 221 -2.61 -0.11 4.59
N SER A 222 -3.75 -0.20 3.91
CA SER A 222 -4.47 0.92 3.28
C SER A 222 -5.84 0.46 2.77
N SER A 223 -6.74 1.42 2.49
CA SER A 223 -8.02 1.16 1.83
C SER A 223 -7.84 0.43 0.49
N SER A 224 -6.83 0.82 -0.30
CA SER A 224 -6.56 0.16 -1.58
C SER A 224 -6.14 -1.30 -1.43
N THR A 225 -5.49 -1.70 -0.34
CA THR A 225 -5.18 -3.12 -0.08
C THR A 225 -6.44 -3.93 0.21
N VAL A 226 -7.42 -3.34 0.90
CA VAL A 226 -8.74 -3.96 1.12
C VAL A 226 -9.48 -4.14 -0.21
N ASP A 227 -9.64 -3.05 -0.98
CA ASP A 227 -10.33 -3.09 -2.27
C ASP A 227 -9.69 -4.10 -3.24
N ASN A 228 -8.37 -4.14 -3.29
CA ASN A 228 -7.65 -5.06 -4.17
C ASN A 228 -7.76 -6.51 -3.70
N PHE A 229 -7.79 -6.76 -2.39
CA PHE A 229 -8.05 -8.09 -1.84
C PHE A 229 -9.44 -8.59 -2.29
N PHE A 230 -10.49 -7.78 -2.18
CA PHE A 230 -11.81 -8.18 -2.64
C PHE A 230 -11.93 -8.32 -4.17
N LYS A 231 -11.15 -7.54 -4.93
CA LYS A 231 -11.02 -7.76 -6.39
C LYS A 231 -10.37 -9.10 -6.69
N LEU A 232 -9.31 -9.45 -5.96
CA LEU A 232 -8.62 -10.73 -6.09
C LEU A 232 -9.55 -11.90 -5.71
N MET A 233 -10.31 -11.80 -4.61
CA MET A 233 -11.31 -12.78 -4.21
C MET A 233 -12.32 -13.02 -5.34
N ARG A 234 -12.94 -11.96 -5.88
CA ARG A 234 -13.90 -12.05 -6.99
C ARG A 234 -13.27 -12.65 -8.25
N ALA A 235 -12.06 -12.23 -8.62
CA ALA A 235 -11.32 -12.77 -9.76
C ALA A 235 -10.99 -14.27 -9.59
N SER A 236 -10.88 -14.75 -8.35
CA SER A 236 -10.71 -16.16 -8.00
C SER A 236 -12.01 -16.96 -7.99
N GLY A 237 -13.17 -16.31 -8.29
CA GLY A 237 -14.48 -16.94 -8.24
C GLY A 237 -15.11 -16.99 -6.83
N LEU A 238 -14.55 -16.25 -5.87
CA LEU A 238 -14.99 -16.23 -4.48
C LEU A 238 -15.76 -14.94 -4.19
N ALA A 239 -17.03 -15.06 -3.77
CA ALA A 239 -17.92 -13.93 -3.56
C ALA A 239 -18.46 -13.87 -2.10
N PHE A 240 -17.58 -14.14 -1.13
CA PHE A 240 -17.94 -14.08 0.29
C PHE A 240 -16.98 -13.20 1.07
N VAL A 241 -17.36 -12.82 2.29
CA VAL A 241 -16.52 -12.10 3.24
C VAL A 241 -15.95 -13.10 4.24
N PRO A 242 -14.63 -13.23 4.40
CA PRO A 242 -14.03 -14.17 5.34
C PRO A 242 -14.13 -13.65 6.79
N SER A 243 -15.36 -13.38 7.25
CA SER A 243 -15.65 -12.70 8.53
C SER A 243 -15.17 -13.46 9.78
N THR A 244 -14.91 -14.76 9.66
CA THR A 244 -14.34 -15.58 10.75
C THR A 244 -12.82 -15.36 10.92
N LEU A 245 -12.15 -14.77 9.92
CA LEU A 245 -10.74 -14.42 10.01
C LEU A 245 -10.59 -13.02 10.60
N PRO A 246 -9.85 -12.83 11.70
CA PRO A 246 -9.57 -11.51 12.23
C PRO A 246 -8.91 -10.60 11.20
N ALA A 247 -9.56 -9.47 10.87
CA ALA A 247 -9.01 -8.43 10.00
C ALA A 247 -8.40 -7.32 10.84
N ILE A 248 -7.14 -6.99 10.59
CA ILE A 248 -6.40 -5.98 11.35
C ILE A 248 -6.01 -4.85 10.41
N SER A 249 -6.46 -3.64 10.70
CA SER A 249 -6.26 -2.47 9.87
C SER A 249 -5.16 -1.55 10.41
N ILE A 250 -4.50 -0.82 9.51
CA ILE A 250 -3.47 0.15 9.89
C ILE A 250 -4.07 1.46 10.45
N GLY A 251 -5.37 1.70 10.28
CA GLY A 251 -5.98 2.94 10.74
C GLY A 251 -7.41 3.14 10.23
N PRO A 252 -8.08 4.24 10.66
CA PRO A 252 -9.54 4.41 10.58
C PRO A 252 -10.08 4.41 9.13
N ILE A 253 -9.35 4.95 8.16
CA ILE A 253 -9.78 4.93 6.75
C ILE A 253 -9.81 3.49 6.21
N THR A 254 -8.82 2.68 6.59
CA THR A 254 -8.74 1.26 6.20
C THR A 254 -9.82 0.45 6.93
N SER A 255 -10.06 0.73 8.20
CA SER A 255 -11.16 0.14 8.99
C SER A 255 -12.52 0.45 8.37
N LYS A 256 -12.73 1.70 7.94
CA LYS A 256 -13.96 2.07 7.23
C LYS A 256 -14.14 1.27 5.95
N THR A 257 -13.08 1.12 5.15
CA THR A 257 -13.16 0.36 3.89
C THR A 257 -13.45 -1.12 4.14
N LEU A 258 -12.92 -1.72 5.20
CA LEU A 258 -13.28 -3.09 5.61
C LEU A 258 -14.79 -3.19 5.90
N ARG A 259 -15.35 -2.24 6.69
CA ARG A 259 -16.80 -2.21 6.98
C ARG A 259 -17.64 -1.99 5.74
N ASP A 260 -17.21 -1.14 4.81
CA ASP A 260 -17.87 -0.92 3.51
C ASP A 260 -17.96 -2.24 2.70
N HIS A 261 -16.99 -3.14 2.88
CA HIS A 261 -16.98 -4.51 2.36
C HIS A 261 -17.63 -5.54 3.31
N GLN A 262 -18.32 -5.11 4.36
CA GLN A 262 -19.01 -5.97 5.34
C GLN A 262 -18.07 -6.87 6.17
N TRP A 263 -16.80 -6.47 6.30
CA TRP A 263 -15.82 -7.14 7.16
C TRP A 263 -15.47 -6.23 8.33
N GLU A 264 -16.01 -6.54 9.52
CA GLU A 264 -15.70 -5.76 10.71
C GLU A 264 -14.24 -5.98 11.12
N PRO A 265 -13.42 -4.92 11.25
CA PRO A 265 -12.05 -5.06 11.71
C PRO A 265 -12.01 -5.51 13.16
N SER A 266 -11.21 -6.56 13.45
CA SER A 266 -11.00 -7.08 14.80
C SER A 266 -10.10 -6.16 15.64
N ALA A 267 -9.20 -5.43 14.99
CA ALA A 267 -8.36 -4.41 15.62
C ALA A 267 -7.90 -3.36 14.62
N GLU A 268 -7.56 -2.20 15.16
CA GLU A 268 -6.92 -1.09 14.46
C GLU A 268 -5.57 -0.79 15.11
N ALA A 269 -4.58 -0.47 14.29
CA ALA A 269 -3.24 -0.14 14.76
C ALA A 269 -3.22 1.20 15.52
N ASP A 270 -2.52 1.23 16.62
CA ASP A 270 -2.19 2.44 17.37
C ASP A 270 -0.71 2.32 17.83
N PRO A 271 0.18 3.19 17.34
CA PRO A 271 -0.02 4.22 16.31
C PRO A 271 -0.33 3.64 14.91
N HIS A 272 -0.87 4.47 13.99
CA HIS A 272 -1.21 4.09 12.62
C HIS A 272 0.06 3.90 11.75
N SER A 273 0.81 2.87 12.07
CA SER A 273 2.11 2.51 11.48
C SER A 273 2.23 1.01 11.29
N VAL A 274 3.27 0.56 10.57
CA VAL A 274 3.55 -0.88 10.43
C VAL A 274 3.83 -1.51 11.80
N ASP A 275 4.57 -0.80 12.67
CA ASP A 275 4.89 -1.27 14.02
C ASP A 275 3.60 -1.44 14.87
N GLY A 276 2.74 -0.42 14.88
CA GLY A 276 1.44 -0.50 15.57
C GLY A 276 0.50 -1.56 14.99
N LEU A 277 0.60 -1.84 13.66
CA LEU A 277 -0.16 -2.93 13.04
C LEU A 277 0.31 -4.30 13.55
N VAL A 278 1.62 -4.51 13.68
CA VAL A 278 2.18 -5.74 14.25
C VAL A 278 1.78 -5.89 15.71
N ASP A 279 1.83 -4.83 16.51
CA ASP A 279 1.36 -4.83 17.89
C ASP A 279 -0.12 -5.18 18.01
N ALA A 280 -0.95 -4.66 17.09
CA ALA A 280 -2.37 -5.01 17.04
C ALA A 280 -2.59 -6.49 16.70
N VAL A 281 -1.79 -7.08 15.80
CA VAL A 281 -1.80 -8.53 15.51
C VAL A 281 -1.47 -9.32 16.78
N VAL A 282 -0.40 -8.95 17.49
CA VAL A 282 0.01 -9.63 18.72
C VAL A 282 -1.08 -9.57 19.78
N ARG A 283 -1.68 -8.39 20.00
CA ARG A 283 -2.79 -8.25 20.96
C ARG A 283 -3.98 -9.12 20.60
N THR A 284 -4.39 -9.10 19.32
CA THR A 284 -5.59 -9.83 18.84
C THR A 284 -5.44 -11.36 18.98
N LEU A 285 -4.24 -11.89 18.78
CA LEU A 285 -4.01 -13.33 18.75
C LEU A 285 -3.57 -13.94 20.09
N ASN A 286 -3.30 -13.12 21.11
CA ASN A 286 -2.91 -13.57 22.44
C ASN A 286 -3.96 -13.25 23.54
N HIS A 287 -5.10 -12.73 23.16
CA HIS A 287 -6.31 -12.62 23.97
C HIS A 287 -7.36 -13.61 23.48
#